data_b9a538942220c3e01d94c486d2c3d25d
#
_entry.id   b9a538942220c3e01d94c486d2c3d25d
#
_cell.length_a   1.000
_cell.length_b   1.000
_cell.length_c   1.000
_cell.angle_alpha   90.00
_cell.angle_beta   90.00
_cell.angle_gamma   90.00
#
_symmetry.space_group_name_H-M   'P 1'
#
loop_
_entity.id
_entity.type
_entity.pdbx_description
1 polymer ?
#
loop_
_entity_poly.entity_id
_entity_poly.type
_entity_poly.pdbx_seq_one_letter_code
_entity_poly.pdbx_strand_id
1 'polypeptide(L)'
;MMFASTLGVMLAMGIILTVLISMTIGYIATVGSTPDYTPKSKTVFKIKLDGTLADNPAENPFSALMGDKENMLSLKDLLETIRIAKQNDKIAGIYIESGLLSSGSASLEAIRRSLIDFKESGKFVVAYADNFTQGNYFLCSVADKVFLNPQGILELTGLASQTLFYKGLMDKVGIEMQIFKVGTYKGAVEPFMLDKLSEANREQIQSYISTIWDNIAEGIAESRGISVNDINHYANEGLFFADPVKTVECGFIDELKYKPEVEAYVKELAGQNGEKLRSANLAQMKTLKASSTKNAPEIAVLYAEGEIKAQTPGSLYDIEQSITEKMADELIKLKNNDDVKAVVFRVNSPGGSAYISEQIWRQVVELKKVKPVVVSMGNVAASGGYYISCAANKIIAEPNTLTGSIGIFGMFPNASGLFGKLALTTDIVKTNTFSDLGDLSRPMTESEKALIQGYVERGYQTFLSRCAEGRGMTTEAVNAIGQGRVWTGEQAKERGLVDELGGIELAISTAAGLADLDQYSVTTVSGSKNFLDEFLESQLGEVKLSIVKNVLGNEFEYFKTLNNIKTNCGIQARMPYDMKPL
;
A
#
# COMPACT_ATOMS: atom_id res chain seq x y z
N MET A 1 -58.92 -11.62 -8.43
CA MET A 1 -58.15 -11.32 -9.65
C MET A 1 -56.90 -10.47 -9.40
N MET A 2 -56.98 -9.36 -8.70
CA MET A 2 -55.82 -8.46 -8.48
C MET A 2 -54.60 -9.14 -7.79
N PHE A 3 -54.83 -9.98 -6.79
CA PHE A 3 -53.73 -10.71 -6.09
C PHE A 3 -52.99 -11.73 -6.97
N ALA A 4 -53.70 -12.38 -7.90
CA ALA A 4 -53.09 -13.35 -8.81
C ALA A 4 -52.25 -12.66 -9.92
N SER A 5 -52.61 -11.46 -10.35
CA SER A 5 -51.87 -10.68 -11.32
C SER A 5 -50.59 -10.08 -10.73
N THR A 6 -50.64 -9.60 -9.49
CA THR A 6 -49.43 -9.08 -8.79
C THR A 6 -48.43 -10.20 -8.50
N LEU A 7 -48.87 -11.37 -8.10
CA LEU A 7 -48.01 -12.52 -7.88
C LEU A 7 -47.36 -12.99 -9.19
N GLY A 8 -48.12 -13.01 -10.30
CA GLY A 8 -47.60 -13.35 -11.63
C GLY A 8 -46.56 -12.34 -12.13
N VAL A 9 -46.76 -11.04 -11.92
CA VAL A 9 -45.78 -10.00 -12.27
C VAL A 9 -44.54 -10.11 -11.42
N MET A 10 -44.66 -10.36 -10.11
CA MET A 10 -43.46 -10.59 -9.23
C MET A 10 -42.68 -11.82 -9.64
N LEU A 11 -43.35 -12.91 -10.01
CA LEU A 11 -42.70 -14.14 -10.46
C LEU A 11 -42.00 -13.92 -11.80
N ALA A 12 -42.62 -13.23 -12.74
CA ALA A 12 -42.05 -12.88 -14.04
C ALA A 12 -40.83 -11.95 -13.88
N MET A 13 -40.93 -10.92 -13.00
CA MET A 13 -39.77 -10.07 -12.68
C MET A 13 -38.64 -10.84 -12.02
N GLY A 14 -38.93 -11.76 -11.11
CA GLY A 14 -37.95 -12.63 -10.48
C GLY A 14 -37.20 -13.51 -11.50
N ILE A 15 -37.94 -14.10 -12.46
CA ILE A 15 -37.35 -14.91 -13.54
C ILE A 15 -36.49 -14.04 -14.46
N ILE A 16 -36.97 -12.87 -14.88
CA ILE A 16 -36.22 -11.92 -15.72
C ILE A 16 -34.95 -11.47 -15.02
N LEU A 17 -35.03 -11.16 -13.73
CA LEU A 17 -33.87 -10.76 -12.92
C LEU A 17 -32.86 -11.90 -12.81
N THR A 18 -33.32 -13.14 -12.60
CA THR A 18 -32.44 -14.33 -12.52
C THR A 18 -31.75 -14.58 -13.86
N VAL A 19 -32.47 -14.44 -14.98
CA VAL A 19 -31.91 -14.59 -16.34
C VAL A 19 -30.90 -13.48 -16.64
N LEU A 20 -31.19 -12.22 -16.27
CA LEU A 20 -30.27 -11.11 -16.43
C LEU A 20 -28.99 -11.30 -15.58
N ILE A 21 -29.14 -11.72 -14.33
CA ILE A 21 -28.00 -12.03 -13.43
C ILE A 21 -27.19 -13.19 -14.02
N SER A 22 -27.82 -14.26 -14.51
CA SER A 22 -27.13 -15.39 -15.11
C SER A 22 -26.43 -15.03 -16.43
N MET A 23 -27.04 -14.18 -17.27
CA MET A 23 -26.41 -13.64 -18.47
C MET A 23 -25.23 -12.74 -18.13
N THR A 24 -25.35 -11.90 -17.11
CA THR A 24 -24.27 -11.01 -16.64
C THR A 24 -23.11 -11.82 -16.07
N ILE A 25 -23.39 -12.83 -15.25
CA ILE A 25 -22.36 -13.76 -14.72
C ILE A 25 -21.69 -14.53 -15.88
N GLY A 26 -22.47 -15.04 -16.84
CA GLY A 26 -21.95 -15.72 -18.02
C GLY A 26 -21.08 -14.81 -18.92
N TYR A 27 -21.48 -13.56 -19.08
CA TYR A 27 -20.71 -12.55 -19.82
C TYR A 27 -19.41 -12.19 -19.10
N ILE A 28 -19.46 -11.98 -17.79
CA ILE A 28 -18.29 -11.70 -16.95
C ILE A 28 -17.32 -12.88 -16.96
N ALA A 29 -17.80 -14.11 -16.84
CA ALA A 29 -16.98 -15.31 -16.93
C ALA A 29 -16.29 -15.46 -18.30
N THR A 30 -16.91 -14.99 -19.38
CA THR A 30 -16.33 -15.02 -20.73
C THR A 30 -15.42 -13.84 -21.02
N VAL A 31 -15.72 -12.63 -20.52
CA VAL A 31 -14.91 -11.42 -20.72
C VAL A 31 -13.72 -11.38 -19.73
N GLY A 32 -13.90 -11.92 -18.52
CA GLY A 32 -12.85 -12.00 -17.50
C GLY A 32 -11.83 -13.14 -17.70
N SER A 33 -12.12 -14.13 -18.56
CA SER A 33 -11.16 -15.18 -18.88
C SER A 33 -10.24 -14.73 -20.01
N THR A 34 -9.04 -14.28 -19.68
CA THR A 34 -7.97 -14.15 -20.68
C THR A 34 -7.67 -15.56 -21.21
N PRO A 35 -7.78 -15.81 -22.53
CA PRO A 35 -7.45 -17.12 -23.08
C PRO A 35 -6.01 -17.51 -22.73
N ASP A 36 -5.76 -18.78 -22.47
CA ASP A 36 -4.41 -19.29 -22.18
C ASP A 36 -3.44 -18.83 -23.28
N TYR A 37 -2.49 -17.99 -22.91
CA TYR A 37 -1.50 -17.45 -23.84
C TYR A 37 -0.31 -18.39 -23.93
N THR A 38 0.10 -18.71 -25.14
CA THR A 38 1.35 -19.46 -25.40
C THR A 38 2.33 -18.55 -26.14
N PRO A 39 3.43 -18.12 -25.51
CA PRO A 39 4.41 -17.26 -26.17
C PRO A 39 5.06 -17.97 -27.35
N LYS A 40 5.22 -17.26 -28.45
CA LYS A 40 6.06 -17.69 -29.57
C LYS A 40 7.53 -17.37 -29.25
N SER A 41 8.46 -18.09 -29.87
CA SER A 41 9.88 -17.78 -29.72
C SER A 41 10.19 -16.31 -30.01
N LYS A 42 11.10 -15.73 -29.24
CA LYS A 42 11.52 -14.33 -29.33
C LYS A 42 10.41 -13.31 -28.99
N THR A 43 9.43 -13.68 -28.17
CA THR A 43 8.44 -12.74 -27.65
C THR A 43 9.10 -11.78 -26.67
N VAL A 44 8.73 -10.50 -26.69
CA VAL A 44 9.17 -9.49 -25.73
C VAL A 44 8.07 -9.30 -24.69
N PHE A 45 8.40 -9.36 -23.41
CA PHE A 45 7.46 -8.99 -22.35
C PHE A 45 7.36 -7.47 -22.27
N LYS A 46 6.19 -6.92 -22.64
CA LYS A 46 5.93 -5.47 -22.60
C LYS A 46 5.24 -5.11 -21.31
N ILE A 47 5.92 -4.36 -20.46
CA ILE A 47 5.38 -3.81 -19.21
C ILE A 47 4.98 -2.36 -19.44
N LYS A 48 3.72 -2.03 -19.21
CA LYS A 48 3.25 -0.65 -19.19
C LYS A 48 3.12 -0.21 -17.72
N LEU A 49 3.93 0.76 -17.30
CA LEU A 49 3.89 1.34 -15.95
C LEU A 49 3.00 2.58 -15.97
N ASP A 50 1.72 2.40 -15.64
CA ASP A 50 0.71 3.47 -15.69
C ASP A 50 -0.40 3.18 -14.66
N GLY A 51 -0.88 4.20 -13.94
CA GLY A 51 -1.92 4.08 -12.93
C GLY A 51 -1.38 4.00 -11.50
N THR A 52 -2.00 3.20 -10.64
CA THR A 52 -1.63 3.03 -9.23
C THR A 52 -1.11 1.62 -8.97
N LEU A 53 0.05 1.50 -8.33
CA LEU A 53 0.62 0.23 -7.91
C LEU A 53 0.19 -0.12 -6.49
N ALA A 54 -0.50 -1.25 -6.35
CA ALA A 54 -0.89 -1.83 -5.06
C ALA A 54 -0.23 -3.21 -4.88
N ASP A 55 -0.09 -3.69 -3.65
CA ASP A 55 0.57 -4.97 -3.38
C ASP A 55 -0.20 -6.14 -4.01
N ASN A 56 -1.50 -6.26 -3.71
CA ASN A 56 -2.38 -7.29 -4.23
C ASN A 56 -3.83 -6.77 -4.34
N PRO A 57 -4.11 -5.90 -5.33
CA PRO A 57 -5.44 -5.32 -5.48
C PRO A 57 -6.48 -6.39 -5.76
N ALA A 58 -7.67 -6.27 -5.17
CA ALA A 58 -8.80 -7.12 -5.48
C ALA A 58 -9.21 -6.91 -6.94
N GLU A 59 -9.31 -7.98 -7.72
CA GLU A 59 -9.86 -7.91 -9.07
C GLU A 59 -11.37 -7.67 -8.98
N ASN A 60 -11.82 -6.46 -9.31
CA ASN A 60 -13.25 -6.17 -9.45
C ASN A 60 -13.69 -6.45 -10.89
N PRO A 61 -14.40 -7.56 -11.17
CA PRO A 61 -14.82 -7.90 -12.52
C PRO A 61 -15.83 -6.89 -13.11
N PHE A 62 -16.42 -6.01 -12.28
CA PHE A 62 -17.38 -5.00 -12.69
C PHE A 62 -16.74 -3.65 -13.04
N SER A 63 -15.53 -3.36 -12.58
CA SER A 63 -14.82 -2.12 -12.92
C SER A 63 -14.67 -1.98 -14.43
N ALA A 64 -14.41 -3.09 -15.14
CA ALA A 64 -14.35 -3.13 -16.58
C ALA A 64 -15.71 -2.84 -17.26
N LEU A 65 -16.82 -3.21 -16.63
CA LEU A 65 -18.19 -3.00 -17.14
C LEU A 65 -18.68 -1.56 -16.89
N MET A 66 -18.27 -0.96 -15.76
CA MET A 66 -18.67 0.39 -15.37
C MET A 66 -17.82 1.48 -16.03
N GLY A 67 -16.77 1.12 -16.76
CA GLY A 67 -15.88 2.08 -17.42
C GLY A 67 -14.94 2.79 -16.46
N ASP A 68 -14.90 2.41 -15.20
CA ASP A 68 -13.92 2.89 -14.20
C ASP A 68 -12.57 2.25 -14.53
N LYS A 69 -11.80 2.98 -15.30
CA LYS A 69 -10.41 2.65 -15.62
C LYS A 69 -9.47 3.22 -14.55
N GLU A 70 -9.64 2.90 -13.30
CA GLU A 70 -8.52 2.97 -12.40
C GLU A 70 -7.56 1.85 -12.83
N ASN A 71 -6.51 2.22 -13.57
CA ASN A 71 -5.45 1.30 -13.95
C ASN A 71 -4.69 0.92 -12.67
N MET A 72 -5.19 -0.09 -11.95
CA MET A 72 -4.46 -0.65 -10.81
C MET A 72 -3.51 -1.73 -11.30
N LEU A 73 -2.22 -1.56 -11.01
CA LEU A 73 -1.20 -2.58 -11.22
C LEU A 73 -0.97 -3.35 -9.93
N SER A 74 -0.85 -4.67 -10.04
CA SER A 74 -0.51 -5.55 -8.93
C SER A 74 1.01 -5.75 -8.87
N LEU A 75 1.64 -5.35 -7.76
CA LEU A 75 3.06 -5.61 -7.50
C LEU A 75 3.34 -7.11 -7.53
N LYS A 76 2.49 -7.91 -6.87
CA LYS A 76 2.58 -9.37 -6.88
C LYS A 76 2.65 -9.92 -8.31
N ASP A 77 1.72 -9.51 -9.17
CA ASP A 77 1.64 -10.02 -10.55
C ASP A 77 2.84 -9.56 -11.38
N LEU A 78 3.33 -8.34 -11.17
CA LEU A 78 4.54 -7.85 -11.83
C LEU A 78 5.77 -8.69 -11.45
N LEU A 79 6.02 -8.89 -10.16
CA LEU A 79 7.16 -9.66 -9.68
C LEU A 79 7.09 -11.12 -10.18
N GLU A 80 5.91 -11.74 -10.08
CA GLU A 80 5.72 -13.12 -10.55
C GLU A 80 5.93 -13.26 -12.05
N THR A 81 5.39 -12.34 -12.86
CA THR A 81 5.53 -12.39 -14.32
C THR A 81 6.95 -12.07 -14.79
N ILE A 82 7.70 -11.20 -14.10
CA ILE A 82 9.12 -10.98 -14.37
C ILE A 82 9.91 -12.27 -14.10
N ARG A 83 9.63 -12.94 -12.97
CA ARG A 83 10.25 -14.23 -12.64
C ARG A 83 9.94 -15.33 -13.67
N ILE A 84 8.67 -15.42 -14.12
CA ILE A 84 8.27 -16.33 -15.20
C ILE A 84 9.01 -15.99 -16.50
N ALA A 85 9.12 -14.71 -16.83
CA ALA A 85 9.84 -14.24 -18.03
C ALA A 85 11.35 -14.60 -17.97
N LYS A 86 11.97 -14.51 -16.77
CA LYS A 86 13.38 -14.94 -16.57
C LYS A 86 13.58 -16.40 -16.97
N GLN A 87 12.66 -17.28 -16.56
CA GLN A 87 12.75 -18.73 -16.75
C GLN A 87 12.27 -19.24 -18.13
N ASN A 88 11.54 -18.42 -18.90
CA ASN A 88 10.90 -18.85 -20.14
C ASN A 88 11.77 -18.53 -21.37
N ASP A 89 12.33 -19.57 -22.01
CA ASP A 89 13.22 -19.44 -23.19
C ASP A 89 12.57 -18.77 -24.40
N LYS A 90 11.23 -18.71 -24.46
CA LYS A 90 10.52 -18.02 -25.54
C LYS A 90 10.48 -16.51 -25.37
N ILE A 91 10.80 -16.00 -24.17
CA ILE A 91 10.87 -14.58 -23.86
C ILE A 91 12.31 -14.10 -24.12
N ALA A 92 12.47 -13.15 -25.05
CA ALA A 92 13.76 -12.61 -25.44
C ALA A 92 14.25 -11.48 -24.50
N GLY A 93 13.33 -10.73 -23.92
CA GLY A 93 13.66 -9.59 -23.05
C GLY A 93 12.41 -8.89 -22.56
N ILE A 94 12.63 -7.82 -21.80
CA ILE A 94 11.58 -6.94 -21.26
C ILE A 94 11.68 -5.57 -21.96
N TYR A 95 10.52 -5.03 -22.38
CA TYR A 95 10.35 -3.65 -22.81
C TYR A 95 9.42 -2.92 -21.87
N ILE A 96 9.95 -1.90 -21.17
CA ILE A 96 9.20 -1.08 -20.22
C ILE A 96 8.77 0.20 -20.94
N GLU A 97 7.46 0.39 -21.05
CA GLU A 97 6.86 1.65 -21.47
C GLU A 97 6.37 2.38 -20.20
N SER A 98 7.11 3.41 -19.80
CA SER A 98 6.82 4.17 -18.59
C SER A 98 5.80 5.27 -18.89
N GLY A 99 4.71 5.29 -18.12
CA GLY A 99 3.69 6.33 -18.08
C GLY A 99 3.70 7.05 -16.73
N LEU A 100 2.52 7.39 -16.22
CA LEU A 100 2.33 7.96 -14.89
C LEU A 100 1.96 6.85 -13.91
N LEU A 101 2.94 6.37 -13.15
CA LEU A 101 2.74 5.37 -12.12
C LEU A 101 2.81 6.02 -10.73
N SER A 102 1.74 5.90 -9.97
CA SER A 102 1.69 6.26 -8.55
C SER A 102 2.12 5.06 -7.72
N SER A 103 3.23 5.17 -6.99
CA SER A 103 3.79 4.08 -6.19
C SER A 103 4.61 4.60 -4.99
N GLY A 104 4.74 3.78 -3.96
CA GLY A 104 5.73 4.04 -2.91
C GLY A 104 7.13 3.53 -3.29
N SER A 105 8.15 4.13 -2.68
CA SER A 105 9.57 3.85 -2.97
C SER A 105 9.97 2.39 -2.78
N ALA A 106 9.45 1.73 -1.74
CA ALA A 106 9.76 0.32 -1.47
C ALA A 106 9.20 -0.62 -2.56
N SER A 107 8.02 -0.34 -3.10
CA SER A 107 7.46 -1.12 -4.21
C SER A 107 8.26 -0.93 -5.51
N LEU A 108 8.73 0.30 -5.79
CA LEU A 108 9.61 0.56 -6.94
C LEU A 108 10.94 -0.18 -6.80
N GLU A 109 11.49 -0.21 -5.60
CA GLU A 109 12.73 -0.94 -5.29
C GLU A 109 12.58 -2.45 -5.48
N ALA A 110 11.45 -3.03 -5.06
CA ALA A 110 11.16 -4.45 -5.28
C ALA A 110 11.12 -4.80 -6.77
N ILE A 111 10.47 -3.97 -7.61
CA ILE A 111 10.45 -4.20 -9.07
C ILE A 111 11.85 -4.01 -9.65
N ARG A 112 12.58 -2.97 -9.24
CA ARG A 112 13.95 -2.71 -9.67
C ARG A 112 14.86 -3.91 -9.41
N ARG A 113 14.83 -4.47 -8.20
CA ARG A 113 15.59 -5.68 -7.85
C ARG A 113 15.20 -6.89 -8.70
N SER A 114 13.89 -7.07 -8.95
CA SER A 114 13.41 -8.14 -9.83
C SER A 114 13.87 -7.98 -11.28
N LEU A 115 14.03 -6.75 -11.78
CA LEU A 115 14.63 -6.48 -13.10
C LEU A 115 16.13 -6.76 -13.13
N ILE A 116 16.86 -6.42 -12.06
CA ILE A 116 18.29 -6.75 -11.92
C ILE A 116 18.48 -8.28 -11.95
N ASP A 117 17.69 -9.01 -11.16
CA ASP A 117 17.67 -10.48 -11.17
C ASP A 117 17.31 -11.04 -12.55
N PHE A 118 16.32 -10.45 -13.24
CA PHE A 118 15.98 -10.85 -14.61
C PHE A 118 17.18 -10.74 -15.57
N LYS A 119 17.97 -9.68 -15.48
CA LYS A 119 19.16 -9.45 -16.34
C LYS A 119 20.25 -10.53 -16.17
N GLU A 120 20.31 -11.19 -15.02
CA GLU A 120 21.23 -12.33 -14.83
C GLU A 120 20.96 -13.49 -15.79
N SER A 121 19.76 -13.58 -16.39
CA SER A 121 19.45 -14.56 -17.44
C SER A 121 20.10 -14.26 -18.80
N GLY A 122 20.79 -13.12 -18.93
CA GLY A 122 21.38 -12.65 -20.19
C GLY A 122 20.36 -12.06 -21.17
N LYS A 123 19.10 -11.90 -20.75
CA LYS A 123 18.04 -11.28 -21.55
C LYS A 123 18.05 -9.76 -21.35
N PHE A 124 17.69 -9.01 -22.40
CA PHE A 124 17.73 -7.56 -22.37
C PHE A 124 16.55 -6.94 -21.61
N VAL A 125 16.79 -5.75 -21.04
CA VAL A 125 15.78 -4.82 -20.54
C VAL A 125 15.95 -3.49 -21.25
N VAL A 126 14.89 -2.99 -21.88
CA VAL A 126 14.84 -1.68 -22.53
C VAL A 126 13.71 -0.86 -21.92
N ALA A 127 13.98 0.40 -21.60
CA ALA A 127 12.99 1.34 -21.07
C ALA A 127 12.78 2.54 -21.98
N TYR A 128 11.55 3.01 -22.07
CA TYR A 128 11.17 4.21 -22.79
C TYR A 128 10.11 5.00 -22.02
N ALA A 129 10.21 6.32 -22.07
CA ALA A 129 9.14 7.21 -21.63
C ALA A 129 8.98 8.42 -22.56
N ASP A 130 7.76 8.94 -22.65
CA ASP A 130 7.53 10.29 -23.13
C ASP A 130 7.99 11.32 -22.09
N ASN A 131 7.74 11.05 -20.80
CA ASN A 131 8.28 11.77 -19.66
C ASN A 131 8.58 10.78 -18.54
N PHE A 132 9.73 10.89 -17.90
CA PHE A 132 10.04 10.12 -16.71
C PHE A 132 9.72 10.94 -15.45
N THR A 133 8.87 10.39 -14.58
CA THR A 133 8.85 10.81 -13.17
C THR A 133 10.07 10.24 -12.46
N GLN A 134 10.49 10.87 -11.38
CA GLN A 134 11.65 10.45 -10.57
C GLN A 134 11.58 8.97 -10.15
N GLY A 135 10.42 8.52 -9.64
CA GLY A 135 10.22 7.13 -9.21
C GLY A 135 10.32 6.15 -10.38
N ASN A 136 9.69 6.47 -11.51
CA ASN A 136 9.77 5.63 -12.70
C ASN A 136 11.17 5.60 -13.31
N TYR A 137 11.89 6.70 -13.28
CA TYR A 137 13.28 6.74 -13.73
C TYR A 137 14.18 5.87 -12.82
N PHE A 138 14.03 5.98 -11.51
CA PHE A 138 14.74 5.12 -10.56
C PHE A 138 14.56 3.64 -10.90
N LEU A 139 13.30 3.22 -11.16
CA LEU A 139 12.99 1.85 -11.57
C LEU A 139 13.62 1.50 -12.92
N CYS A 140 13.51 2.38 -13.92
CA CYS A 140 13.95 2.13 -15.29
C CYS A 140 15.46 2.28 -15.49
N SER A 141 16.16 2.95 -14.58
CA SER A 141 17.62 3.21 -14.70
C SER A 141 18.48 1.94 -14.77
N VAL A 142 17.97 0.78 -14.34
CA VAL A 142 18.63 -0.54 -14.46
C VAL A 142 18.59 -1.13 -15.86
N ALA A 143 17.79 -0.57 -16.77
CA ALA A 143 17.66 -1.09 -18.13
C ALA A 143 19.00 -0.99 -18.88
N ASP A 144 19.24 -1.91 -19.82
CA ASP A 144 20.41 -1.89 -20.68
C ASP A 144 20.43 -0.67 -21.61
N LYS A 145 19.24 -0.20 -21.97
CA LYS A 145 19.01 1.05 -22.70
C LYS A 145 17.80 1.79 -22.15
N VAL A 146 17.98 3.07 -21.88
CA VAL A 146 16.94 4.00 -21.45
C VAL A 146 16.77 5.08 -22.50
N PHE A 147 15.61 5.16 -23.10
CA PHE A 147 15.25 6.14 -24.13
C PHE A 147 14.24 7.15 -23.62
N LEU A 148 14.41 8.41 -23.96
CA LEU A 148 13.47 9.49 -23.69
C LEU A 148 12.96 10.09 -25.00
N ASN A 149 11.70 10.49 -25.05
CA ASN A 149 11.14 11.25 -26.14
C ASN A 149 11.98 12.53 -26.40
N PRO A 150 12.27 12.90 -27.67
CA PRO A 150 13.03 14.12 -27.98
C PRO A 150 12.46 15.44 -27.42
N GLN A 151 11.19 15.46 -27.05
CA GLN A 151 10.53 16.59 -26.37
C GLN A 151 10.13 16.24 -24.93
N GLY A 152 10.66 15.14 -24.39
CA GLY A 152 10.32 14.64 -23.08
C GLY A 152 11.10 15.31 -21.93
N ILE A 153 10.65 15.04 -20.72
CA ILE A 153 11.24 15.56 -19.49
C ILE A 153 11.70 14.39 -18.61
N LEU A 154 12.89 14.50 -18.05
CA LEU A 154 13.33 13.69 -16.93
C LEU A 154 13.13 14.49 -15.64
N GLU A 155 12.05 14.22 -14.93
CA GLU A 155 11.78 14.82 -13.63
C GLU A 155 12.66 14.15 -12.55
N LEU A 156 13.66 14.88 -12.08
CA LEU A 156 14.56 14.45 -11.01
C LEU A 156 14.83 15.69 -10.12
N THR A 157 14.08 15.79 -9.01
CA THR A 157 13.99 17.02 -8.20
C THR A 157 14.26 16.79 -6.72
N GLY A 158 14.48 15.55 -6.30
CA GLY A 158 14.58 15.20 -4.88
C GLY A 158 13.21 15.02 -4.22
N LEU A 159 13.19 14.94 -2.90
CA LEU A 159 11.98 14.67 -2.12
C LEU A 159 11.62 15.87 -1.25
N ALA A 160 10.34 16.19 -1.18
CA ALA A 160 9.78 17.16 -0.27
C ALA A 160 8.57 16.58 0.48
N SER A 161 8.44 16.93 1.76
CA SER A 161 7.26 16.61 2.56
C SER A 161 6.54 17.89 2.95
N GLN A 162 5.26 17.97 2.60
CA GLN A 162 4.40 19.11 2.96
C GLN A 162 3.27 18.63 3.86
N THR A 163 3.14 19.21 5.04
CA THR A 163 2.08 18.91 6.01
C THR A 163 1.08 20.04 6.06
N LEU A 164 -0.20 19.72 5.88
CA LEU A 164 -1.29 20.66 6.04
C LEU A 164 -1.77 20.70 7.49
N PHE A 165 -1.90 21.90 8.07
CA PHE A 165 -2.36 22.11 9.45
C PHE A 165 -3.80 22.63 9.46
N TYR A 166 -4.65 21.97 10.25
CA TYR A 166 -6.09 22.23 10.30
C TYR A 166 -6.51 23.07 11.51
N LYS A 167 -5.61 23.29 12.49
CA LYS A 167 -5.92 23.99 13.74
C LYS A 167 -6.61 25.33 13.48
N GLY A 168 -6.04 26.18 12.62
CA GLY A 168 -6.62 27.50 12.33
C GLY A 168 -8.00 27.45 11.66
N LEU A 169 -8.27 26.42 10.83
CA LEU A 169 -9.61 26.19 10.27
C LEU A 169 -10.59 25.76 11.36
N MET A 170 -10.17 24.85 12.23
CA MET A 170 -11.00 24.29 13.30
C MET A 170 -11.35 25.38 14.32
N ASP A 171 -10.40 26.23 14.70
CA ASP A 171 -10.64 27.39 15.57
C ASP A 171 -11.70 28.32 14.95
N LYS A 172 -11.63 28.58 13.63
CA LYS A 172 -12.61 29.42 12.93
C LYS A 172 -14.01 28.81 12.95
N VAL A 173 -14.16 27.51 12.79
CA VAL A 173 -15.49 26.85 12.84
C VAL A 173 -15.95 26.60 14.26
N GLY A 174 -15.08 26.68 15.26
CA GLY A 174 -15.40 26.49 16.68
C GLY A 174 -15.34 25.02 17.09
N ILE A 175 -14.45 24.25 16.50
CA ILE A 175 -14.14 22.87 16.88
C ILE A 175 -12.73 22.84 17.46
N GLU A 176 -12.56 22.17 18.58
CA GLU A 176 -11.27 21.93 19.23
C GLU A 176 -11.00 20.43 19.27
N MET A 177 -9.79 20.01 18.95
CA MET A 177 -9.38 18.60 19.14
C MET A 177 -8.69 18.44 20.51
N GLN A 178 -9.28 17.65 21.38
CA GLN A 178 -8.73 17.27 22.67
C GLN A 178 -7.82 16.05 22.46
N ILE A 179 -6.50 16.26 22.60
CA ILE A 179 -5.47 15.32 22.20
C ILE A 179 -4.75 14.76 23.42
N PHE A 180 -4.60 13.44 23.45
CA PHE A 180 -3.89 12.66 24.44
C PHE A 180 -2.83 11.83 23.73
N LYS A 181 -1.56 12.04 24.00
CA LYS A 181 -0.48 11.33 23.31
C LYS A 181 0.65 10.94 24.25
N VAL A 182 1.38 9.91 23.88
CA VAL A 182 2.65 9.51 24.48
C VAL A 182 3.71 9.45 23.38
N GLY A 183 4.88 10.00 23.70
CA GLY A 183 6.03 10.02 22.80
C GLY A 183 6.24 11.34 22.06
N THR A 184 7.52 11.72 21.99
CA THR A 184 7.98 13.00 21.44
C THR A 184 7.71 13.09 19.93
N TYR A 185 7.85 11.96 19.21
CA TYR A 185 7.79 11.88 17.76
C TYR A 185 6.41 11.47 17.21
N LYS A 186 5.39 11.27 18.08
CA LYS A 186 4.04 10.91 17.61
C LYS A 186 3.34 12.13 16.99
N GLY A 187 3.73 12.46 15.77
CA GLY A 187 3.33 13.67 15.05
C GLY A 187 1.97 13.60 14.34
N ALA A 188 1.28 12.45 14.33
CA ALA A 188 -0.01 12.28 13.65
C ALA A 188 -1.08 13.31 14.06
N VAL A 189 -1.00 13.81 15.28
CA VAL A 189 -1.96 14.76 15.85
C VAL A 189 -1.53 16.22 15.71
N GLU A 190 -0.30 16.51 15.32
CA GLU A 190 0.20 17.89 15.21
C GLU A 190 -0.61 18.78 14.26
N PRO A 191 -1.10 18.27 13.10
CA PRO A 191 -1.95 19.04 12.22
C PRO A 191 -3.21 19.64 12.87
N PHE A 192 -3.68 19.01 13.95
CA PHE A 192 -4.88 19.43 14.66
C PHE A 192 -4.62 20.29 15.89
N MET A 193 -3.36 20.42 16.34
CA MET A 193 -2.99 21.14 17.55
C MET A 193 -1.96 22.25 17.35
N LEU A 194 -1.23 22.23 16.25
CA LEU A 194 -0.17 23.16 15.94
C LEU A 194 -0.44 23.87 14.59
N ASP A 195 0.30 24.96 14.33
CA ASP A 195 0.26 25.67 13.04
C ASP A 195 1.49 25.38 12.17
N LYS A 196 2.46 24.62 12.70
CA LYS A 196 3.67 24.14 12.02
C LYS A 196 4.20 22.89 12.70
N LEU A 197 5.08 22.16 12.02
CA LEU A 197 5.78 21.02 12.59
C LEU A 197 6.56 21.38 13.85
N SER A 198 6.51 20.53 14.86
CA SER A 198 7.47 20.56 15.96
C SER A 198 8.89 20.28 15.45
N GLU A 199 9.92 20.68 16.20
CA GLU A 199 11.32 20.41 15.83
C GLU A 199 11.60 18.91 15.75
N ALA A 200 11.12 18.13 16.71
CA ALA A 200 11.27 16.67 16.71
C ALA A 200 10.62 16.02 15.48
N ASN A 201 9.44 16.49 15.09
CA ASN A 201 8.74 15.95 13.94
C ASN A 201 9.39 16.39 12.62
N ARG A 202 9.90 17.62 12.54
CA ARG A 202 10.70 18.09 11.40
C ARG A 202 11.98 17.26 11.26
N GLU A 203 12.69 16.98 12.34
CA GLU A 203 13.90 16.16 12.36
C GLU A 203 13.63 14.76 11.84
N GLN A 204 12.59 14.07 12.34
CA GLN A 204 12.29 12.72 11.85
C GLN A 204 11.89 12.69 10.38
N ILE A 205 11.09 13.67 9.91
CA ILE A 205 10.72 13.76 8.49
C ILE A 205 11.97 13.96 7.64
N GLN A 206 12.83 14.91 8.01
CA GLN A 206 14.09 15.13 7.30
C GLN A 206 14.94 13.86 7.26
N SER A 207 15.04 13.14 8.38
CA SER A 207 15.81 11.90 8.48
C SER A 207 15.35 10.86 7.46
N TYR A 208 14.05 10.52 7.43
CA TYR A 208 13.59 9.45 6.53
C TYR A 208 13.52 9.90 5.06
N ILE A 209 13.17 11.17 4.73
CA ILE A 209 13.17 11.60 3.33
C ILE A 209 14.60 11.70 2.78
N SER A 210 15.59 12.09 3.61
CA SER A 210 16.99 12.08 3.19
C SER A 210 17.48 10.67 2.92
N THR A 211 17.23 9.71 3.82
CA THR A 211 17.62 8.31 3.58
C THR A 211 16.98 7.73 2.32
N ILE A 212 15.68 8.00 2.08
CA ILE A 212 15.01 7.54 0.85
C ILE A 212 15.63 8.17 -0.39
N TRP A 213 15.95 9.48 -0.35
CA TRP A 213 16.59 10.16 -1.46
C TRP A 213 18.01 9.62 -1.73
N ASP A 214 18.78 9.40 -0.68
CA ASP A 214 20.14 8.85 -0.79
C ASP A 214 20.11 7.47 -1.45
N ASN A 215 19.20 6.57 -1.02
CA ASN A 215 19.01 5.25 -1.63
C ASN A 215 18.58 5.33 -3.11
N ILE A 216 17.72 6.29 -3.48
CA ILE A 216 17.33 6.53 -4.88
C ILE A 216 18.53 7.02 -5.69
N ALA A 217 19.27 8.00 -5.19
CA ALA A 217 20.41 8.58 -5.88
C ALA A 217 21.54 7.56 -6.04
N GLU A 218 21.86 6.79 -5.00
CA GLU A 218 22.86 5.72 -5.04
C GLU A 218 22.47 4.61 -6.05
N GLY A 219 21.20 4.19 -6.04
CA GLY A 219 20.72 3.19 -7.00
C GLY A 219 20.79 3.67 -8.45
N ILE A 220 20.47 4.95 -8.73
CA ILE A 220 20.64 5.54 -10.07
C ILE A 220 22.15 5.63 -10.41
N ALA A 221 22.97 6.11 -9.49
CA ALA A 221 24.42 6.24 -9.66
C ALA A 221 25.07 4.91 -10.06
N GLU A 222 24.76 3.86 -9.31
CA GLU A 222 25.24 2.50 -9.58
C GLU A 222 24.84 2.00 -10.97
N SER A 223 23.59 2.21 -11.37
CA SER A 223 23.07 1.68 -12.63
C SER A 223 23.52 2.45 -13.85
N ARG A 224 23.72 3.76 -13.73
CA ARG A 224 24.07 4.63 -14.84
C ARG A 224 25.57 4.97 -14.91
N GLY A 225 26.34 4.60 -13.88
CA GLY A 225 27.77 4.92 -13.82
C GLY A 225 28.06 6.43 -13.66
N ILE A 226 27.14 7.16 -13.04
CA ILE A 226 27.25 8.60 -12.75
C ILE A 226 27.41 8.80 -11.24
N SER A 227 27.93 9.96 -10.82
CA SER A 227 28.13 10.21 -9.39
C SER A 227 26.84 10.68 -8.71
N VAL A 228 26.67 10.40 -7.42
CA VAL A 228 25.59 10.96 -6.59
C VAL A 228 25.64 12.49 -6.59
N ASN A 229 26.84 13.08 -6.68
CA ASN A 229 26.99 14.54 -6.78
C ASN A 229 26.41 15.09 -8.08
N ASP A 230 26.59 14.39 -9.22
CA ASP A 230 26.01 14.82 -10.50
C ASP A 230 24.47 14.71 -10.48
N ILE A 231 23.93 13.68 -9.82
CA ILE A 231 22.48 13.52 -9.62
C ILE A 231 21.94 14.69 -8.79
N ASN A 232 22.59 15.01 -7.66
CA ASN A 232 22.19 16.15 -6.82
C ASN A 232 22.37 17.49 -7.54
N HIS A 233 23.43 17.65 -8.36
CA HIS A 233 23.62 18.81 -9.19
C HIS A 233 22.47 18.99 -10.19
N TYR A 234 22.12 17.93 -10.92
CA TYR A 234 20.98 17.93 -11.85
C TYR A 234 19.68 18.34 -11.15
N ALA A 235 19.40 17.75 -9.98
CA ALA A 235 18.20 18.03 -9.21
C ALA A 235 18.15 19.48 -8.70
N ASN A 236 19.26 20.00 -8.19
CA ASN A 236 19.36 21.33 -7.56
C ASN A 236 19.38 22.47 -8.58
N GLU A 237 19.95 22.26 -9.77
CA GLU A 237 20.01 23.27 -10.82
C GLU A 237 18.75 23.34 -11.69
N GLY A 238 17.75 22.47 -11.43
CA GLY A 238 16.50 22.46 -12.17
C GLY A 238 16.67 22.02 -13.63
N LEU A 239 17.65 21.19 -13.92
CA LEU A 239 17.99 20.76 -15.28
C LEU A 239 16.89 19.93 -15.95
N PHE A 240 15.88 19.51 -15.19
CA PHE A 240 14.70 18.80 -15.74
C PHE A 240 13.86 19.66 -16.70
N PHE A 241 13.98 21.00 -16.66
CA PHE A 241 13.40 21.91 -17.67
C PHE A 241 14.40 22.34 -18.75
N ALA A 242 15.63 21.86 -18.72
CA ALA A 242 16.60 22.10 -19.77
C ALA A 242 16.27 21.32 -21.03
N ASP A 243 17.02 21.57 -22.12
CA ASP A 243 16.92 20.78 -23.35
C ASP A 243 17.13 19.28 -23.02
N PRO A 244 16.25 18.36 -23.49
CA PRO A 244 16.39 16.93 -23.25
C PRO A 244 17.75 16.34 -23.63
N VAL A 245 18.49 16.97 -24.55
CA VAL A 245 19.88 16.61 -24.90
C VAL A 245 20.79 16.60 -23.66
N LYS A 246 20.53 17.46 -22.68
CA LYS A 246 21.29 17.49 -21.41
C LYS A 246 21.18 16.17 -20.63
N THR A 247 20.07 15.48 -20.71
CA THR A 247 19.90 14.17 -20.05
C THR A 247 20.81 13.11 -20.63
N VAL A 248 21.12 13.20 -21.95
CA VAL A 248 22.09 12.34 -22.63
C VAL A 248 23.52 12.76 -22.30
N GLU A 249 23.82 14.05 -22.33
CA GLU A 249 25.14 14.59 -21.99
C GLU A 249 25.55 14.24 -20.55
N CYS A 250 24.58 14.25 -19.62
CA CYS A 250 24.79 13.90 -18.21
C CYS A 250 24.78 12.37 -17.96
N GLY A 251 24.50 11.54 -18.96
CA GLY A 251 24.53 10.08 -18.84
C GLY A 251 23.27 9.45 -18.23
N PHE A 252 22.21 10.24 -17.97
CA PHE A 252 20.95 9.70 -17.47
C PHE A 252 20.20 8.88 -18.52
N ILE A 253 20.19 9.36 -19.78
CA ILE A 253 19.49 8.77 -20.92
C ILE A 253 20.53 8.34 -21.96
N ASP A 254 20.30 7.18 -22.61
CA ASP A 254 21.22 6.68 -23.65
C ASP A 254 21.03 7.44 -24.96
N GLU A 255 19.78 7.63 -25.40
CA GLU A 255 19.46 8.34 -26.65
C GLU A 255 18.05 8.92 -26.57
N LEU A 256 17.82 10.00 -27.31
CA LEU A 256 16.50 10.56 -27.55
C LEU A 256 15.86 9.86 -28.77
N LYS A 257 14.72 9.22 -28.58
CA LYS A 257 14.01 8.51 -29.63
C LYS A 257 12.50 8.67 -29.50
N TYR A 258 11.80 8.69 -30.62
CA TYR A 258 10.35 8.52 -30.61
C TYR A 258 9.97 7.04 -30.40
N LYS A 259 8.83 6.81 -29.78
CA LYS A 259 8.34 5.45 -29.45
C LYS A 259 8.41 4.44 -30.62
N PRO A 260 8.01 4.77 -31.87
CA PRO A 260 8.13 3.81 -32.98
C PRO A 260 9.57 3.38 -33.28
N GLU A 261 10.54 4.28 -33.06
CA GLU A 261 11.98 3.98 -33.25
C GLU A 261 12.48 3.03 -32.17
N VAL A 262 12.00 3.23 -30.91
CA VAL A 262 12.32 2.31 -29.81
C VAL A 262 11.69 0.94 -30.04
N GLU A 263 10.43 0.87 -30.50
CA GLU A 263 9.80 -0.41 -30.84
C GLU A 263 10.52 -1.14 -31.99
N ALA A 264 11.04 -0.40 -32.97
CA ALA A 264 11.90 -0.96 -34.02
C ALA A 264 13.22 -1.50 -33.48
N TYR A 265 13.89 -0.75 -32.59
CA TYR A 265 15.11 -1.17 -31.89
C TYR A 265 14.90 -2.44 -31.06
N VAL A 266 13.83 -2.48 -30.26
CA VAL A 266 13.49 -3.66 -29.43
C VAL A 266 13.19 -4.88 -30.30
N LYS A 267 12.52 -4.69 -31.44
CA LYS A 267 12.23 -5.75 -32.41
C LYS A 267 13.50 -6.33 -33.02
N GLU A 268 14.45 -5.47 -33.40
CA GLU A 268 15.76 -5.86 -33.90
C GLU A 268 16.56 -6.63 -32.84
N LEU A 269 16.62 -6.07 -31.62
CA LEU A 269 17.33 -6.69 -30.48
C LEU A 269 16.78 -8.09 -30.14
N ALA A 270 15.46 -8.28 -30.25
CA ALA A 270 14.82 -9.57 -30.09
C ALA A 270 15.02 -10.52 -31.30
N GLY A 271 15.68 -10.08 -32.38
CA GLY A 271 15.88 -10.85 -33.61
C GLY A 271 14.55 -11.28 -34.26
N GLN A 272 13.55 -10.40 -34.24
CA GLN A 272 12.24 -10.66 -34.84
C GLN A 272 12.16 -10.18 -36.27
N ASN A 273 11.60 -11.04 -37.14
CA ASN A 273 11.22 -10.69 -38.52
C ASN A 273 9.73 -10.35 -38.56
N GLY A 274 9.35 -9.32 -39.31
CA GLY A 274 7.96 -8.88 -39.46
C GLY A 274 7.79 -7.38 -39.26
N GLU A 275 6.60 -6.85 -39.54
CA GLU A 275 6.31 -5.42 -39.49
C GLU A 275 6.14 -4.90 -38.05
N LYS A 276 5.48 -5.67 -37.18
CA LYS A 276 5.15 -5.28 -35.82
C LYS A 276 5.97 -6.03 -34.77
N LEU A 277 6.27 -5.37 -33.66
CA LEU A 277 6.88 -5.98 -32.47
C LEU A 277 5.94 -7.07 -31.90
N ARG A 278 6.45 -8.32 -31.80
CA ARG A 278 5.76 -9.40 -31.10
C ARG A 278 6.01 -9.27 -29.61
N SER A 279 5.00 -8.90 -28.88
CA SER A 279 5.06 -8.72 -27.44
C SER A 279 3.92 -9.44 -26.72
N ALA A 280 4.12 -9.72 -25.46
CA ALA A 280 3.10 -10.15 -24.51
C ALA A 280 2.95 -9.08 -23.41
N ASN A 281 1.73 -8.74 -23.06
CA ASN A 281 1.43 -7.82 -21.96
C ASN A 281 1.30 -8.57 -20.62
N LEU A 282 1.14 -7.83 -19.51
CA LEU A 282 1.00 -8.37 -18.16
C LEU A 282 -0.14 -9.40 -18.05
N ALA A 283 -1.31 -9.09 -18.61
CA ALA A 283 -2.47 -9.99 -18.57
C ALA A 283 -2.20 -11.32 -19.27
N GLN A 284 -1.51 -11.30 -20.41
CA GLN A 284 -1.08 -12.51 -21.12
C GLN A 284 -0.01 -13.28 -20.32
N MET A 285 0.95 -12.58 -19.72
CA MET A 285 1.99 -13.23 -18.94
C MET A 285 1.43 -13.89 -17.66
N LYS A 286 0.41 -13.33 -17.04
CA LYS A 286 -0.29 -13.92 -15.89
C LYS A 286 -0.93 -15.28 -16.19
N THR A 287 -1.30 -15.56 -17.45
CA THR A 287 -1.84 -16.89 -17.81
C THR A 287 -0.77 -17.98 -17.88
N LEU A 288 0.52 -17.60 -17.90
CA LEU A 288 1.62 -18.55 -17.86
C LEU A 288 1.79 -19.03 -16.42
N LYS A 289 1.44 -20.28 -16.19
CA LYS A 289 1.62 -20.88 -14.86
C LYS A 289 3.10 -21.16 -14.62
N ALA A 290 3.60 -20.73 -13.47
CA ALA A 290 4.86 -21.26 -12.96
C ALA A 290 4.73 -22.79 -12.82
N SER A 291 5.82 -23.51 -13.05
CA SER A 291 5.85 -24.96 -12.84
C SER A 291 5.53 -25.27 -11.37
N SER A 292 4.30 -25.67 -11.08
CA SER A 292 3.91 -26.05 -9.73
C SER A 292 4.10 -27.56 -9.55
N THR A 293 4.79 -27.97 -8.50
CA THR A 293 4.88 -29.36 -8.08
C THR A 293 3.53 -29.74 -7.46
N LYS A 294 2.77 -30.64 -8.11
CA LYS A 294 1.51 -31.14 -7.54
C LYS A 294 1.79 -31.75 -6.17
N ASN A 295 0.99 -31.39 -5.17
CA ASN A 295 1.08 -31.88 -3.78
C ASN A 295 2.33 -31.41 -3.00
N ALA A 296 2.99 -30.32 -3.40
CA ALA A 296 4.03 -29.72 -2.57
C ALA A 296 3.41 -29.03 -1.34
N PRO A 297 4.10 -29.04 -0.18
CA PRO A 297 3.67 -28.28 0.99
C PRO A 297 3.53 -26.80 0.66
N GLU A 298 2.58 -26.12 1.30
CA GLU A 298 2.23 -24.74 0.96
C GLU A 298 2.88 -23.73 1.90
N ILE A 299 3.35 -22.62 1.32
CA ILE A 299 3.63 -21.37 2.01
C ILE A 299 2.50 -20.40 1.68
N ALA A 300 1.72 -20.02 2.68
CA ALA A 300 0.64 -19.07 2.51
C ALA A 300 1.14 -17.63 2.61
N VAL A 301 0.81 -16.79 1.63
CA VAL A 301 1.05 -15.35 1.68
C VAL A 301 -0.27 -14.65 2.00
N LEU A 302 -0.37 -14.07 3.20
CA LEU A 302 -1.52 -13.31 3.67
C LEU A 302 -1.23 -11.82 3.58
N TYR A 303 -2.05 -11.08 2.83
CA TYR A 303 -1.90 -9.64 2.63
C TYR A 303 -2.72 -8.85 3.65
N ALA A 304 -2.05 -7.94 4.36
CA ALA A 304 -2.63 -6.95 5.28
C ALA A 304 -2.32 -5.55 4.74
N GLU A 305 -3.21 -5.03 3.92
CA GLU A 305 -3.05 -3.76 3.20
C GLU A 305 -4.10 -2.74 3.65
N GLY A 306 -3.67 -1.49 3.84
CA GLY A 306 -4.53 -0.39 4.23
C GLY A 306 -4.56 -0.09 5.72
N GLU A 307 -5.51 0.76 6.11
CA GLU A 307 -5.70 1.21 7.50
C GLU A 307 -6.31 0.11 8.37
N ILE A 308 -5.88 0.01 9.63
CA ILE A 308 -6.47 -0.90 10.62
C ILE A 308 -7.67 -0.22 11.26
N LYS A 309 -8.89 -0.65 10.93
CA LYS A 309 -10.13 -0.07 11.44
C LYS A 309 -11.23 -1.10 11.66
N ALA A 310 -12.19 -0.77 12.53
CA ALA A 310 -13.37 -1.61 12.73
C ALA A 310 -14.22 -1.66 11.46
N GLN A 311 -14.79 -2.83 11.18
CA GLN A 311 -15.75 -2.94 10.10
C GLN A 311 -17.04 -2.19 10.48
N THR A 312 -17.42 -1.22 9.66
CA THR A 312 -18.69 -0.48 9.86
C THR A 312 -19.72 -0.99 8.85
N PRO A 313 -20.69 -1.80 9.27
CA PRO A 313 -21.72 -2.32 8.36
C PRO A 313 -22.46 -1.18 7.66
N GLY A 314 -22.53 -1.23 6.34
CA GLY A 314 -23.26 -0.25 5.52
C GLY A 314 -22.58 1.10 5.34
N SER A 315 -21.31 1.25 5.71
CA SER A 315 -20.51 2.44 5.41
C SER A 315 -20.29 2.56 3.90
N LEU A 316 -20.62 3.74 3.36
CA LEU A 316 -20.36 4.09 1.96
C LEU A 316 -18.87 4.22 1.63
N TYR A 317 -18.03 4.25 2.67
CA TYR A 317 -16.60 4.58 2.62
C TYR A 317 -15.69 3.38 2.84
N ASP A 318 -16.22 2.19 3.12
CA ASP A 318 -15.44 0.96 3.31
C ASP A 318 -15.06 0.28 1.98
N ILE A 319 -15.06 1.04 0.88
CA ILE A 319 -14.64 0.58 -0.46
C ILE A 319 -13.10 0.49 -0.52
N GLU A 320 -12.38 1.26 0.28
CA GLU A 320 -10.92 1.16 0.37
C GLU A 320 -10.53 -0.10 1.14
N GLN A 321 -9.55 -0.82 0.63
CA GLN A 321 -8.95 -1.99 1.27
C GLN A 321 -8.51 -1.63 2.69
N SER A 322 -9.03 -2.33 3.68
CA SER A 322 -8.76 -2.06 5.09
C SER A 322 -8.55 -3.36 5.86
N ILE A 323 -7.71 -3.28 6.89
CA ILE A 323 -7.45 -4.39 7.81
C ILE A 323 -8.48 -4.31 8.93
N THR A 324 -9.30 -5.35 9.03
CA THR A 324 -10.37 -5.44 10.04
C THR A 324 -10.15 -6.63 10.97
N GLU A 325 -11.08 -6.85 11.91
CA GLU A 325 -11.10 -8.01 12.80
C GLU A 325 -11.04 -9.35 12.03
N LYS A 326 -11.53 -9.39 10.79
CA LYS A 326 -11.48 -10.60 9.93
C LYS A 326 -10.05 -11.09 9.68
N MET A 327 -9.05 -10.21 9.76
CA MET A 327 -7.66 -10.61 9.63
C MET A 327 -7.24 -11.62 10.71
N ALA A 328 -7.77 -11.47 11.92
CA ALA A 328 -7.54 -12.43 13.01
C ALA A 328 -8.14 -13.80 12.68
N ASP A 329 -9.32 -13.84 12.04
CA ASP A 329 -9.97 -15.09 11.62
C ASP A 329 -9.16 -15.79 10.52
N GLU A 330 -8.59 -15.05 9.57
CA GLU A 330 -7.72 -15.64 8.53
C GLU A 330 -6.45 -16.27 9.13
N LEU A 331 -5.83 -15.61 10.10
CA LEU A 331 -4.69 -16.19 10.82
C LEU A 331 -5.06 -17.47 11.59
N ILE A 332 -6.28 -17.53 12.17
CA ILE A 332 -6.81 -18.74 12.81
C ILE A 332 -7.01 -19.86 11.78
N LYS A 333 -7.57 -19.57 10.59
CA LYS A 333 -7.73 -20.54 9.50
C LYS A 333 -6.38 -21.10 9.06
N LEU A 334 -5.39 -20.23 8.84
CA LEU A 334 -4.03 -20.63 8.47
C LEU A 334 -3.35 -21.48 9.54
N LYS A 335 -3.58 -21.17 10.82
CA LYS A 335 -3.08 -21.97 11.94
C LYS A 335 -3.59 -23.41 11.87
N ASN A 336 -4.86 -23.60 11.52
CA ASN A 336 -5.55 -24.89 11.52
C ASN A 336 -5.48 -25.63 10.17
N ASN A 337 -4.90 -25.04 9.13
CA ASN A 337 -4.76 -25.69 7.82
C ASN A 337 -3.48 -26.52 7.76
N ASP A 338 -3.58 -27.84 7.75
CA ASP A 338 -2.42 -28.75 7.76
C ASP A 338 -1.59 -28.73 6.47
N ASP A 339 -2.13 -28.26 5.34
CA ASP A 339 -1.39 -28.16 4.07
C ASP A 339 -0.39 -26.98 4.11
N VAL A 340 -0.72 -25.92 4.87
CA VAL A 340 0.14 -24.75 5.06
C VAL A 340 1.21 -25.03 6.10
N LYS A 341 2.48 -24.93 5.71
CA LYS A 341 3.65 -25.21 6.59
C LYS A 341 4.32 -23.96 7.14
N ALA A 342 4.20 -22.83 6.43
CA ALA A 342 4.69 -21.53 6.88
C ALA A 342 3.79 -20.41 6.37
N VAL A 343 3.84 -19.26 7.00
CA VAL A 343 3.06 -18.09 6.61
C VAL A 343 3.98 -16.89 6.39
N VAL A 344 3.84 -16.25 5.23
CA VAL A 344 4.38 -14.91 4.97
C VAL A 344 3.24 -13.92 5.19
N PHE A 345 3.40 -13.07 6.18
CA PHE A 345 2.45 -12.00 6.48
C PHE A 345 2.93 -10.70 5.86
N ARG A 346 2.36 -10.37 4.69
CA ARG A 346 2.70 -9.14 3.94
C ARG A 346 1.91 -7.97 4.51
N VAL A 347 2.62 -7.02 5.15
CA VAL A 347 2.02 -5.87 5.83
C VAL A 347 2.35 -4.58 5.08
N ASN A 348 1.31 -3.88 4.62
CA ASN A 348 1.41 -2.55 3.99
C ASN A 348 0.36 -1.61 4.63
N SER A 349 0.67 -1.09 5.82
CA SER A 349 -0.29 -0.41 6.69
C SER A 349 0.32 0.75 7.48
N PRO A 350 -0.31 1.93 7.49
CA PRO A 350 0.08 3.04 8.36
C PRO A 350 -0.31 2.83 9.84
N GLY A 351 -1.03 1.75 10.13
CA GLY A 351 -1.62 1.47 11.42
C GLY A 351 -3.10 1.82 11.51
N GLY A 352 -3.58 2.14 12.70
CA GLY A 352 -4.99 2.48 12.96
C GLY A 352 -5.42 2.09 14.36
N SER A 353 -6.54 1.35 14.49
CA SER A 353 -7.12 0.93 15.77
C SER A 353 -6.13 0.10 16.60
N ALA A 354 -5.78 0.60 17.77
CA ALA A 354 -4.90 -0.11 18.72
C ALA A 354 -5.54 -1.43 19.20
N TYR A 355 -6.85 -1.44 19.41
CA TYR A 355 -7.59 -2.63 19.84
C TYR A 355 -7.53 -3.76 18.79
N ILE A 356 -7.81 -3.45 17.53
CA ILE A 356 -7.78 -4.45 16.45
C ILE A 356 -6.36 -4.94 16.21
N SER A 357 -5.37 -4.05 16.30
CA SER A 357 -3.95 -4.42 16.20
C SER A 357 -3.56 -5.45 17.27
N GLU A 358 -4.03 -5.30 18.53
CA GLU A 358 -3.80 -6.30 19.59
C GLU A 358 -4.46 -7.64 19.28
N GLN A 359 -5.70 -7.64 18.74
CA GLN A 359 -6.39 -8.90 18.39
C GLN A 359 -5.63 -9.65 17.28
N ILE A 360 -5.14 -8.95 16.26
CA ILE A 360 -4.35 -9.54 15.17
C ILE A 360 -2.99 -10.01 15.70
N TRP A 361 -2.27 -9.18 16.47
CA TRP A 361 -1.01 -9.53 17.12
C TRP A 361 -1.14 -10.84 17.90
N ARG A 362 -2.21 -10.99 18.68
CA ARG A 362 -2.47 -12.20 19.46
C ARG A 362 -2.53 -13.45 18.56
N GLN A 363 -3.16 -13.35 17.40
CA GLN A 363 -3.24 -14.49 16.47
C GLN A 363 -1.91 -14.78 15.78
N VAL A 364 -1.09 -13.77 15.50
CA VAL A 364 0.29 -13.97 15.03
C VAL A 364 1.11 -14.74 16.07
N VAL A 365 1.00 -14.39 17.36
CA VAL A 365 1.66 -15.12 18.46
C VAL A 365 1.19 -16.58 18.53
N GLU A 366 -0.12 -16.85 18.39
CA GLU A 366 -0.66 -18.20 18.44
C GLU A 366 -0.26 -19.04 17.22
N LEU A 367 -0.27 -18.43 16.02
CA LEU A 367 0.18 -19.06 14.78
C LEU A 367 1.67 -19.42 14.86
N LYS A 368 2.51 -18.51 15.35
CA LYS A 368 3.96 -18.71 15.50
C LYS A 368 4.33 -19.92 16.36
N LYS A 369 3.48 -20.36 17.29
CA LYS A 369 3.72 -21.53 18.13
C LYS A 369 3.70 -22.85 17.35
N VAL A 370 3.03 -22.87 16.20
CA VAL A 370 2.79 -24.09 15.42
C VAL A 370 3.39 -24.05 14.01
N LYS A 371 3.60 -22.86 13.46
CA LYS A 371 4.14 -22.65 12.10
C LYS A 371 5.03 -21.41 12.08
N PRO A 372 6.13 -21.41 11.31
CA PRO A 372 6.90 -20.19 11.09
C PRO A 372 6.04 -19.07 10.50
N VAL A 373 6.22 -17.86 11.04
CA VAL A 373 5.61 -16.63 10.52
C VAL A 373 6.72 -15.65 10.17
N VAL A 374 6.81 -15.27 8.90
CA VAL A 374 7.74 -14.24 8.42
C VAL A 374 6.94 -13.04 7.95
N VAL A 375 7.24 -11.87 8.49
CA VAL A 375 6.65 -10.62 8.02
C VAL A 375 7.46 -10.09 6.83
N SER A 376 6.75 -9.70 5.77
CA SER A 376 7.28 -8.89 4.68
C SER A 376 6.60 -7.53 4.70
N MET A 377 7.37 -6.47 4.94
CA MET A 377 6.84 -5.11 4.97
C MET A 377 6.77 -4.52 3.56
N GLY A 378 5.68 -3.80 3.26
CA GLY A 378 5.48 -3.04 2.03
C GLY A 378 6.08 -1.64 2.10
N ASN A 379 5.40 -0.67 1.47
CA ASN A 379 5.83 0.72 1.53
C ASN A 379 5.78 1.27 2.96
N VAL A 380 4.78 0.84 3.73
CA VAL A 380 4.57 1.25 5.12
C VAL A 380 4.17 0.05 5.96
N ALA A 381 4.81 -0.13 7.11
CA ALA A 381 4.38 -1.07 8.15
C ALA A 381 4.66 -0.43 9.52
N ALA A 382 3.88 0.61 9.82
CA ALA A 382 4.16 1.51 10.94
C ALA A 382 3.03 1.51 11.97
N SER A 383 3.38 1.82 13.21
CA SER A 383 2.45 1.94 14.34
C SER A 383 1.62 0.66 14.52
N GLY A 384 0.30 0.66 14.28
CA GLY A 384 -0.50 -0.57 14.28
C GLY A 384 0.01 -1.63 13.30
N GLY A 385 0.55 -1.21 12.14
CA GLY A 385 1.22 -2.11 11.19
C GLY A 385 2.47 -2.76 11.76
N TYR A 386 3.28 -2.03 12.52
CA TYR A 386 4.41 -2.60 13.26
C TYR A 386 3.94 -3.47 14.43
N TYR A 387 2.86 -3.07 15.11
CA TYR A 387 2.26 -3.83 16.21
C TYR A 387 1.91 -5.26 15.79
N ILE A 388 1.19 -5.42 14.67
CA ILE A 388 0.82 -6.76 14.16
C ILE A 388 2.00 -7.55 13.62
N SER A 389 3.14 -6.88 13.34
CA SER A 389 4.35 -7.47 12.77
C SER A 389 5.36 -7.92 13.82
N CYS A 390 5.44 -7.22 14.97
CA CYS A 390 6.57 -7.31 15.91
C CYS A 390 6.80 -8.70 16.52
N ALA A 391 5.78 -9.57 16.57
CA ALA A 391 5.86 -10.91 17.14
C ALA A 391 6.37 -11.99 16.16
N ALA A 392 6.54 -11.70 14.86
CA ALA A 392 6.95 -12.69 13.86
C ALA A 392 8.31 -13.35 14.18
N ASN A 393 8.60 -14.50 13.55
CA ASN A 393 9.91 -15.16 13.65
C ASN A 393 11.01 -14.32 13.01
N LYS A 394 10.69 -13.70 11.86
CA LYS A 394 11.55 -12.78 11.12
C LYS A 394 10.73 -11.65 10.53
N ILE A 395 11.32 -10.47 10.47
CA ILE A 395 10.76 -9.28 9.83
C ILE A 395 11.70 -8.85 8.72
N ILE A 396 11.17 -8.80 7.49
CA ILE A 396 11.90 -8.39 6.29
C ILE A 396 11.26 -7.11 5.75
N ALA A 397 12.06 -6.12 5.44
CA ALA A 397 11.62 -4.84 4.90
C ALA A 397 12.52 -4.39 3.74
N GLU A 398 11.97 -3.62 2.81
CA GLU A 398 12.79 -2.89 1.85
C GLU A 398 13.56 -1.76 2.55
N PRO A 399 14.75 -1.34 2.07
CA PRO A 399 15.48 -0.21 2.64
C PRO A 399 14.61 1.03 2.84
N ASN A 400 13.75 1.33 1.86
CA ASN A 400 12.86 2.49 1.84
C ASN A 400 11.49 2.28 2.49
N THR A 401 11.21 1.12 3.08
CA THR A 401 9.98 0.89 3.87
C THR A 401 9.90 1.87 5.04
N LEU A 402 8.77 2.48 5.28
CA LEU A 402 8.54 3.26 6.50
C LEU A 402 7.93 2.38 7.58
N THR A 403 8.59 2.33 8.75
CA THR A 403 8.19 1.46 9.86
C THR A 403 8.41 2.10 11.23
N GLY A 404 8.30 1.32 12.31
CA GLY A 404 8.38 1.86 13.67
C GLY A 404 7.11 2.58 14.08
N SER A 405 7.19 3.89 14.32
CA SER A 405 6.09 4.70 14.86
C SER A 405 5.43 4.09 16.10
N ILE A 406 6.26 3.43 16.95
CA ILE A 406 5.81 2.76 18.19
C ILE A 406 5.30 3.81 19.16
N GLY A 407 3.98 4.00 19.19
CA GLY A 407 3.33 5.04 19.97
C GLY A 407 1.82 5.04 19.78
N ILE A 408 1.11 5.55 20.78
CA ILE A 408 -0.36 5.62 20.79
C ILE A 408 -0.79 7.06 21.07
N PHE A 409 -1.93 7.44 20.51
CA PHE A 409 -2.62 8.68 20.83
C PHE A 409 -4.14 8.48 20.90
N GLY A 410 -4.81 9.41 21.55
CA GLY A 410 -6.26 9.58 21.50
C GLY A 410 -6.60 10.98 21.01
N MET A 411 -7.63 11.09 20.18
CA MET A 411 -8.10 12.36 19.62
C MET A 411 -9.62 12.40 19.69
N PHE A 412 -10.17 13.43 20.32
CA PHE A 412 -11.60 13.58 20.56
C PHE A 412 -12.04 15.01 20.22
N PRO A 413 -13.06 15.20 19.36
CA PRO A 413 -13.54 16.53 19.01
C PRO A 413 -14.37 17.13 20.17
N ASN A 414 -14.25 18.45 20.34
CA ASN A 414 -15.12 19.30 21.13
C ASN A 414 -15.73 20.35 20.19
N ALA A 415 -17.02 20.34 20.01
CA ALA A 415 -17.76 21.23 19.12
C ALA A 415 -18.56 22.33 19.87
N SER A 416 -18.29 22.54 21.15
CA SER A 416 -19.02 23.54 21.95
C SER A 416 -18.97 24.95 21.37
N GLY A 417 -17.82 25.34 20.80
CA GLY A 417 -17.66 26.62 20.10
C GLY A 417 -18.51 26.73 18.83
N LEU A 418 -18.63 25.65 18.05
CA LEU A 418 -19.53 25.57 16.89
C LEU A 418 -21.00 25.69 17.33
N PHE A 419 -21.39 24.96 18.37
CA PHE A 419 -22.75 25.05 18.92
C PHE A 419 -23.08 26.48 19.37
N GLY A 420 -22.14 27.15 20.06
CA GLY A 420 -22.31 28.56 20.45
C GLY A 420 -22.50 29.49 19.24
N LYS A 421 -21.74 29.30 18.14
CA LYS A 421 -21.89 30.07 16.90
C LYS A 421 -23.25 29.84 16.21
N LEU A 422 -23.79 28.66 16.35
CA LEU A 422 -25.12 28.29 15.81
C LEU A 422 -26.25 28.61 16.77
N ALA A 423 -26.00 29.23 17.93
CA ALA A 423 -26.94 29.47 19.00
C ALA A 423 -27.64 28.18 19.49
N LEU A 424 -26.98 27.05 19.43
CA LEU A 424 -27.43 25.78 19.96
C LEU A 424 -27.00 25.66 21.43
N THR A 425 -27.89 25.21 22.27
CA THR A 425 -27.65 24.94 23.69
C THR A 425 -27.98 23.50 24.00
N THR A 426 -27.23 22.91 24.93
CA THR A 426 -27.46 21.55 25.44
C THR A 426 -27.73 21.58 26.91
N ASP A 427 -28.68 20.76 27.39
CA ASP A 427 -28.93 20.51 28.80
C ASP A 427 -28.79 19.00 29.05
N ILE A 428 -28.00 18.61 30.05
CA ILE A 428 -27.61 17.22 30.28
C ILE A 428 -28.16 16.77 31.64
N VAL A 429 -28.96 15.72 31.63
CA VAL A 429 -29.38 15.00 32.82
C VAL A 429 -28.63 13.65 32.84
N LYS A 430 -27.91 13.37 33.90
CA LYS A 430 -27.08 12.16 34.00
C LYS A 430 -27.19 11.47 35.36
N THR A 431 -27.04 10.16 35.35
CA THR A 431 -27.11 9.34 36.55
C THR A 431 -25.77 9.22 37.27
N ASN A 432 -24.67 9.23 36.51
CA ASN A 432 -23.30 8.99 37.00
C ASN A 432 -22.33 10.03 36.40
N THR A 433 -21.19 10.23 37.04
CA THR A 433 -20.21 11.26 36.69
C THR A 433 -19.77 11.22 35.22
N PHE A 434 -19.58 10.04 34.66
CA PHE A 434 -19.03 9.84 33.33
C PHE A 434 -20.04 9.40 32.27
N SER A 435 -21.36 9.53 32.56
CA SER A 435 -22.40 9.08 31.62
C SER A 435 -22.43 9.87 30.31
N ASP A 436 -21.86 11.06 30.28
CA ASP A 436 -21.73 11.96 29.14
C ASP A 436 -20.27 12.10 28.67
N LEU A 437 -19.42 11.13 28.98
CA LEU A 437 -18.05 11.09 28.47
C LEU A 437 -18.07 10.98 26.93
N GLY A 438 -17.37 11.91 26.26
CA GLY A 438 -17.32 11.99 24.79
C GLY A 438 -18.42 12.84 24.18
N ASP A 439 -19.24 13.56 24.98
CA ASP A 439 -20.20 14.54 24.49
C ASP A 439 -19.46 15.69 23.75
N LEU A 440 -19.87 15.93 22.51
CA LEU A 440 -19.27 16.94 21.64
C LEU A 440 -19.64 18.38 22.01
N SER A 441 -20.69 18.55 22.80
CA SER A 441 -21.25 19.89 23.14
C SER A 441 -20.49 20.60 24.24
N ARG A 442 -19.53 19.93 24.89
CA ARG A 442 -18.69 20.47 25.97
C ARG A 442 -17.26 19.95 25.91
N PRO A 443 -16.29 20.72 26.44
CA PRO A 443 -14.96 20.16 26.66
C PRO A 443 -14.99 19.07 27.75
N MET A 444 -14.03 18.16 27.69
CA MET A 444 -13.82 17.16 28.74
C MET A 444 -13.39 17.82 30.05
N THR A 445 -13.90 17.30 31.16
CA THR A 445 -13.45 17.67 32.50
C THR A 445 -12.01 17.14 32.75
N GLU A 446 -11.31 17.71 33.75
CA GLU A 446 -9.95 17.25 34.07
C GLU A 446 -9.91 15.78 34.53
N SER A 447 -10.97 15.30 35.20
CA SER A 447 -11.09 13.87 35.54
C SER A 447 -11.28 12.96 34.32
N GLU A 448 -12.04 13.38 33.32
CA GLU A 448 -12.21 12.66 32.06
C GLU A 448 -10.88 12.64 31.27
N LYS A 449 -10.20 13.79 31.19
CA LYS A 449 -8.88 13.89 30.55
C LYS A 449 -7.87 12.95 31.20
N ALA A 450 -7.83 12.91 32.54
CA ALA A 450 -6.93 12.03 33.30
C ALA A 450 -7.22 10.55 33.03
N LEU A 451 -8.51 10.15 32.93
CA LEU A 451 -8.88 8.77 32.57
C LEU A 451 -8.39 8.38 31.18
N ILE A 452 -8.60 9.25 30.19
CA ILE A 452 -8.20 8.98 28.80
C ILE A 452 -6.66 8.98 28.68
N GLN A 453 -5.97 9.94 29.29
CA GLN A 453 -4.51 9.97 29.30
C GLN A 453 -3.93 8.69 29.92
N GLY A 454 -4.45 8.26 31.06
CA GLY A 454 -4.04 7.00 31.70
C GLY A 454 -4.33 5.76 30.84
N TYR A 455 -5.40 5.79 30.05
CA TYR A 455 -5.66 4.71 29.08
C TYR A 455 -4.63 4.70 27.93
N VAL A 456 -4.30 5.87 27.37
CA VAL A 456 -3.29 6.02 26.32
C VAL A 456 -1.91 5.58 26.81
N GLU A 457 -1.53 5.95 28.04
CA GLU A 457 -0.28 5.54 28.67
C GLU A 457 -0.19 4.02 28.85
N ARG A 458 -1.24 3.39 29.38
CA ARG A 458 -1.29 1.92 29.49
C ARG A 458 -1.20 1.25 28.13
N GLY A 459 -1.88 1.78 27.12
CA GLY A 459 -1.80 1.28 25.75
C GLY A 459 -0.37 1.37 25.20
N TYR A 460 0.33 2.46 25.46
CA TYR A 460 1.73 2.61 25.07
C TYR A 460 2.65 1.59 25.75
N GLN A 461 2.49 1.40 27.07
CA GLN A 461 3.26 0.38 27.82
C GLN A 461 2.99 -1.03 27.28
N THR A 462 1.74 -1.33 26.93
CA THR A 462 1.39 -2.60 26.30
C THR A 462 2.14 -2.75 24.97
N PHE A 463 2.12 -1.73 24.09
CA PHE A 463 2.82 -1.77 22.81
C PHE A 463 4.34 -1.98 22.98
N LEU A 464 4.97 -1.25 23.93
CA LEU A 464 6.39 -1.45 24.26
C LEU A 464 6.67 -2.90 24.67
N SER A 465 5.82 -3.48 25.53
CA SER A 465 5.98 -4.86 26.00
C SER A 465 5.85 -5.87 24.84
N ARG A 466 4.90 -5.68 23.91
CA ARG A 466 4.74 -6.55 22.74
C ARG A 466 5.95 -6.51 21.81
N CYS A 467 6.50 -5.31 21.59
CA CYS A 467 7.73 -5.15 20.81
C CYS A 467 8.93 -5.76 21.54
N ALA A 468 9.07 -5.52 22.82
CA ALA A 468 10.17 -6.06 23.62
C ALA A 468 10.18 -7.60 23.59
N GLU A 469 9.01 -8.23 23.82
CA GLU A 469 8.84 -9.68 23.75
C GLU A 469 9.15 -10.23 22.35
N GLY A 470 8.61 -9.60 21.30
CA GLY A 470 8.76 -10.07 19.92
C GLY A 470 10.16 -9.89 19.37
N ARG A 471 10.89 -8.86 19.79
CA ARG A 471 12.21 -8.50 19.30
C ARG A 471 13.36 -8.93 20.24
N GLY A 472 13.06 -9.55 21.39
CA GLY A 472 14.07 -9.93 22.36
C GLY A 472 14.81 -8.74 22.98
N MET A 473 14.11 -7.62 23.17
CA MET A 473 14.64 -6.36 23.72
C MET A 473 14.05 -6.08 25.09
N THR A 474 14.62 -5.12 25.84
CA THR A 474 13.94 -4.59 27.03
C THR A 474 12.94 -3.50 26.64
N THR A 475 11.94 -3.25 27.47
CA THR A 475 10.96 -2.18 27.24
C THR A 475 11.61 -0.79 27.20
N GLU A 476 12.70 -0.58 27.96
CA GLU A 476 13.49 0.65 27.96
C GLU A 476 14.23 0.84 26.61
N ALA A 477 14.81 -0.24 26.07
CA ALA A 477 15.49 -0.21 24.78
C ALA A 477 14.50 0.09 23.65
N VAL A 478 13.32 -0.54 23.66
CA VAL A 478 12.25 -0.23 22.70
C VAL A 478 11.77 1.21 22.87
N ASN A 479 11.59 1.71 24.10
CA ASN A 479 11.17 3.08 24.35
C ASN A 479 12.19 4.11 23.83
N ALA A 480 13.50 3.82 23.93
CA ALA A 480 14.54 4.72 23.45
C ALA A 480 14.49 4.96 21.94
N ILE A 481 14.06 3.96 21.16
CA ILE A 481 13.91 4.04 19.69
C ILE A 481 12.46 4.18 19.24
N GLY A 482 11.51 4.16 20.19
CA GLY A 482 10.07 4.27 20.00
C GLY A 482 9.58 5.70 20.07
N GLN A 483 8.73 6.02 21.03
CA GLN A 483 8.12 7.34 21.24
C GLN A 483 7.40 7.91 20.01
N GLY A 484 6.88 7.03 19.16
CA GLY A 484 6.21 7.39 17.94
C GLY A 484 7.14 7.67 16.75
N ARG A 485 8.46 7.48 16.88
CA ARG A 485 9.43 7.76 15.82
C ARG A 485 9.29 6.78 14.65
N VAL A 486 9.26 7.36 13.44
CA VAL A 486 9.26 6.64 12.16
C VAL A 486 10.71 6.42 11.73
N TRP A 487 10.99 5.25 11.19
CA TRP A 487 12.27 4.82 10.67
C TRP A 487 12.12 4.28 9.24
N THR A 488 13.15 4.41 8.41
CA THR A 488 13.22 3.60 7.18
C THR A 488 13.53 2.13 7.54
N GLY A 489 13.31 1.21 6.60
CA GLY A 489 13.66 -0.20 6.80
C GLY A 489 15.13 -0.40 7.14
N GLU A 490 16.00 0.35 6.48
CA GLU A 490 17.44 0.37 6.76
C GLU A 490 17.75 0.85 8.19
N GLN A 491 17.21 2.00 8.57
CA GLN A 491 17.36 2.54 9.94
C GLN A 491 16.76 1.61 11.00
N ALA A 492 15.65 0.94 10.67
CA ALA A 492 14.97 0.00 11.56
C ALA A 492 15.78 -1.29 11.77
N LYS A 493 16.49 -1.77 10.73
CA LYS A 493 17.39 -2.91 10.83
C LYS A 493 18.55 -2.63 11.79
N GLU A 494 19.19 -1.47 11.69
CA GLU A 494 20.25 -1.05 12.62
C GLU A 494 19.81 -1.03 14.09
N ARG A 495 18.51 -0.82 14.32
CA ARG A 495 17.89 -0.71 15.65
C ARG A 495 17.25 -2.01 16.14
N GLY A 496 17.37 -3.11 15.37
CA GLY A 496 16.80 -4.41 15.72
C GLY A 496 15.28 -4.52 15.56
N LEU A 497 14.64 -3.53 14.92
CA LEU A 497 13.20 -3.57 14.62
C LEU A 497 12.89 -4.41 13.37
N VAL A 498 13.85 -4.57 12.47
CA VAL A 498 13.82 -5.38 11.25
C VAL A 498 15.01 -6.33 11.29
N ASP A 499 14.83 -7.57 10.80
CA ASP A 499 15.88 -8.58 10.79
C ASP A 499 16.75 -8.49 9.53
N GLU A 500 16.12 -8.36 8.36
CA GLU A 500 16.82 -8.36 7.08
C GLU A 500 16.19 -7.36 6.09
N LEU A 501 17.03 -6.84 5.17
CA LEU A 501 16.54 -6.00 4.08
C LEU A 501 16.28 -6.86 2.84
N GLY A 502 15.11 -6.70 2.25
CA GLY A 502 14.69 -7.41 1.05
C GLY A 502 13.19 -7.40 0.84
N GLY A 503 12.76 -8.07 -0.24
CA GLY A 503 11.38 -8.14 -0.66
C GLY A 503 10.62 -9.37 -0.20
N ILE A 504 9.46 -9.55 -0.81
CA ILE A 504 8.57 -10.67 -0.52
C ILE A 504 9.21 -12.03 -0.88
N GLU A 505 10.05 -12.08 -1.91
CA GLU A 505 10.75 -13.30 -2.34
C GLU A 505 11.71 -13.79 -1.24
N LEU A 506 12.45 -12.86 -0.61
CA LEU A 506 13.30 -13.18 0.54
C LEU A 506 12.45 -13.68 1.73
N ALA A 507 11.29 -13.06 1.96
CA ALA A 507 10.38 -13.51 3.02
C ALA A 507 9.85 -14.93 2.77
N ILE A 508 9.51 -15.26 1.52
CA ILE A 508 9.06 -16.61 1.13
C ILE A 508 10.19 -17.63 1.32
N SER A 509 11.39 -17.33 0.83
CA SER A 509 12.53 -18.24 0.98
C SER A 509 12.95 -18.40 2.46
N THR A 510 12.89 -17.34 3.25
CA THR A 510 13.12 -17.40 4.70
C THR A 510 12.07 -18.27 5.40
N ALA A 511 10.79 -18.13 5.03
CA ALA A 511 9.70 -18.95 5.56
C ALA A 511 9.88 -20.44 5.20
N ALA A 512 10.31 -20.72 3.96
CA ALA A 512 10.66 -22.07 3.52
C ALA A 512 11.80 -22.67 4.36
N GLY A 513 12.88 -21.91 4.55
CA GLY A 513 14.02 -22.35 5.37
C GLY A 513 13.64 -22.60 6.83
N LEU A 514 12.78 -21.76 7.43
CA LEU A 514 12.30 -21.95 8.81
C LEU A 514 11.37 -23.17 8.95
N ALA A 515 10.75 -23.63 7.86
CA ALA A 515 9.87 -24.80 7.82
C ALA A 515 10.59 -26.05 7.27
N ASP A 516 11.89 -25.99 7.02
CA ASP A 516 12.71 -27.08 6.43
C ASP A 516 12.14 -27.60 5.10
N LEU A 517 11.71 -26.69 4.20
CA LEU A 517 11.11 -27.02 2.91
C LEU A 517 12.08 -26.76 1.75
N ASP A 518 12.53 -27.83 1.07
CA ASP A 518 13.31 -27.74 -0.17
C ASP A 518 12.42 -27.48 -1.40
N GLN A 519 11.19 -27.98 -1.38
CA GLN A 519 10.18 -27.79 -2.44
C GLN A 519 8.86 -27.36 -1.82
N TYR A 520 8.27 -26.33 -2.36
CA TYR A 520 7.01 -25.78 -1.87
C TYR A 520 6.21 -25.11 -3.00
N SER A 521 4.92 -24.95 -2.75
CA SER A 521 4.04 -24.08 -3.53
C SER A 521 3.73 -22.83 -2.73
N VAL A 522 3.48 -21.72 -3.43
CA VAL A 522 3.09 -20.44 -2.81
C VAL A 522 1.62 -20.19 -3.09
N THR A 523 0.84 -20.05 -2.03
CA THR A 523 -0.61 -19.79 -2.14
C THR A 523 -0.91 -18.40 -1.59
N THR A 524 -1.64 -17.60 -2.37
CA THR A 524 -2.12 -16.29 -1.90
C THR A 524 -3.43 -16.48 -1.17
N VAL A 525 -3.48 -15.99 0.07
CA VAL A 525 -4.71 -15.93 0.86
C VAL A 525 -5.29 -14.53 0.71
N SER A 526 -6.39 -14.44 -0.02
CA SER A 526 -7.21 -13.24 -0.05
C SER A 526 -8.12 -13.27 1.16
N GLY A 527 -8.21 -12.18 1.92
CA GLY A 527 -9.19 -12.06 3.01
C GLY A 527 -10.59 -12.39 2.45
N SER A 528 -11.20 -13.45 2.96
CA SER A 528 -12.37 -14.07 2.32
C SER A 528 -13.60 -13.17 2.39
N LYS A 529 -13.95 -12.56 1.27
CA LYS A 529 -15.34 -12.26 0.97
C LYS A 529 -15.82 -13.30 -0.02
N ASN A 530 -17.00 -13.93 0.25
CA ASN A 530 -17.68 -14.69 -0.78
C ASN A 530 -17.99 -13.74 -1.94
N PHE A 531 -17.72 -14.14 -3.18
CA PHE A 531 -18.01 -13.35 -4.38
C PHE A 531 -19.41 -12.72 -4.38
N LEU A 532 -20.41 -13.41 -3.84
CA LEU A 532 -21.79 -12.91 -3.72
C LEU A 532 -21.93 -11.80 -2.67
N ASP A 533 -21.24 -11.91 -1.54
CA ASP A 533 -21.26 -10.89 -0.48
C ASP A 533 -20.52 -9.64 -0.94
N GLU A 534 -19.37 -9.80 -1.60
CA GLU A 534 -18.60 -8.71 -2.20
C GLU A 534 -19.38 -8.04 -3.34
N PHE A 535 -20.07 -8.83 -4.17
CA PHE A 535 -20.94 -8.33 -5.22
C PHE A 535 -22.11 -7.50 -4.69
N LEU A 536 -22.82 -7.98 -3.67
CA LEU A 536 -23.94 -7.25 -3.08
C LEU A 536 -23.50 -5.99 -2.33
N GLU A 537 -22.36 -6.05 -1.63
CA GLU A 537 -21.79 -4.89 -0.94
C GLU A 537 -21.22 -3.87 -1.93
N SER A 538 -20.49 -4.29 -2.97
CA SER A 538 -19.86 -3.39 -3.95
C SER A 538 -20.90 -2.67 -4.82
N GLN A 539 -21.91 -3.36 -5.32
CA GLN A 539 -22.96 -2.74 -6.16
C GLN A 539 -23.75 -1.68 -5.40
N LEU A 540 -24.12 -1.96 -4.15
CA LEU A 540 -24.79 -0.97 -3.29
C LEU A 540 -23.83 0.17 -2.90
N GLY A 541 -22.54 -0.12 -2.70
CA GLY A 541 -21.51 0.86 -2.37
C GLY A 541 -21.16 1.78 -3.55
N GLU A 542 -20.88 1.22 -4.73
CA GLU A 542 -20.49 1.97 -5.92
C GLU A 542 -21.63 2.87 -6.45
N VAL A 543 -22.87 2.36 -6.48
CA VAL A 543 -24.05 3.19 -6.85
C VAL A 543 -24.20 4.36 -5.89
N LYS A 544 -24.06 4.13 -4.59
CA LYS A 544 -24.14 5.18 -3.58
C LYS A 544 -22.99 6.17 -3.70
N LEU A 545 -21.75 5.69 -3.93
CA LEU A 545 -20.55 6.52 -4.10
C LEU A 545 -20.64 7.38 -5.37
N SER A 546 -21.10 6.80 -6.49
CA SER A 546 -21.32 7.52 -7.75
C SER A 546 -22.37 8.62 -7.59
N ILE A 547 -23.47 8.36 -6.86
CA ILE A 547 -24.46 9.37 -6.55
C ILE A 547 -23.84 10.49 -5.70
N VAL A 548 -23.08 10.16 -4.67
CA VAL A 548 -22.42 11.15 -3.79
C VAL A 548 -21.36 11.95 -4.56
N LYS A 549 -20.54 11.32 -5.38
CA LYS A 549 -19.58 12.00 -6.28
C LYS A 549 -20.29 12.94 -7.25
N ASN A 550 -21.38 12.50 -7.87
CA ASN A 550 -22.14 13.32 -8.82
C ASN A 550 -22.87 14.50 -8.14
N VAL A 551 -23.35 14.32 -6.91
CA VAL A 551 -24.03 15.39 -6.14
C VAL A 551 -23.04 16.40 -5.60
N LEU A 552 -21.88 15.95 -5.08
CA LEU A 552 -20.87 16.82 -4.47
C LEU A 552 -19.86 17.37 -5.49
N GLY A 553 -19.69 16.76 -6.66
CA GLY A 553 -18.74 17.22 -7.67
C GLY A 553 -17.34 17.41 -7.10
N ASN A 554 -16.75 18.60 -7.31
CA ASN A 554 -15.42 18.95 -6.81
C ASN A 554 -15.33 19.01 -5.27
N GLU A 555 -16.46 19.12 -4.57
CA GLU A 555 -16.54 19.15 -3.10
C GLU A 555 -16.37 17.76 -2.47
N PHE A 556 -16.39 16.71 -3.29
CA PHE A 556 -16.25 15.33 -2.82
C PHE A 556 -14.94 15.09 -2.05
N GLU A 557 -13.82 15.68 -2.50
CA GLU A 557 -12.52 15.54 -1.84
C GLU A 557 -12.51 16.21 -0.45
N TYR A 558 -13.16 17.35 -0.30
CA TYR A 558 -13.34 17.98 1.03
C TYR A 558 -14.19 17.13 1.96
N PHE A 559 -15.24 16.53 1.42
CA PHE A 559 -16.12 15.64 2.18
C PHE A 559 -15.38 14.35 2.62
N LYS A 560 -14.54 13.77 1.75
CA LYS A 560 -13.66 12.64 2.05
C LYS A 560 -12.69 13.00 3.19
N THR A 561 -12.08 14.18 3.12
CA THR A 561 -11.18 14.68 4.16
C THR A 561 -11.88 14.83 5.51
N LEU A 562 -13.09 15.42 5.55
CA LEU A 562 -13.87 15.56 6.78
C LEU A 562 -14.28 14.20 7.37
N ASN A 563 -14.64 13.25 6.52
CA ASN A 563 -14.97 11.90 6.98
C ASN A 563 -13.74 11.17 7.54
N ASN A 564 -12.58 11.33 6.91
CA ASN A 564 -11.31 10.77 7.42
C ASN A 564 -10.96 11.36 8.80
N ILE A 565 -11.21 12.65 9.03
CA ILE A 565 -11.06 13.25 10.35
C ILE A 565 -11.96 12.55 11.38
N LYS A 566 -13.22 12.30 11.02
CA LYS A 566 -14.19 11.63 11.90
C LYS A 566 -13.79 10.18 12.20
N THR A 567 -13.35 9.43 11.21
CA THR A 567 -12.92 8.03 11.39
C THR A 567 -11.62 7.89 12.18
N ASN A 568 -10.77 8.93 12.19
CA ASN A 568 -9.52 8.98 12.94
C ASN A 568 -9.68 9.44 14.40
N CYS A 569 -10.91 9.76 14.84
CA CYS A 569 -11.18 10.04 16.25
C CYS A 569 -11.14 8.76 17.08
N GLY A 570 -10.74 8.87 18.36
CA GLY A 570 -10.60 7.75 19.29
C GLY A 570 -9.14 7.40 19.57
N ILE A 571 -8.90 6.18 20.09
CA ILE A 571 -7.57 5.71 20.49
C ILE A 571 -6.92 4.98 19.31
N GLN A 572 -5.80 5.51 18.83
CA GLN A 572 -5.14 5.11 17.60
C GLN A 572 -3.66 4.76 17.79
N ALA A 573 -3.23 3.72 17.10
CA ALA A 573 -1.84 3.41 16.77
C ALA A 573 -1.64 3.66 15.27
N ARG A 574 -1.50 4.92 14.87
CA ARG A 574 -1.40 5.36 13.47
C ARG A 574 -0.13 6.18 13.22
N MET A 575 0.43 6.04 12.04
CA MET A 575 1.57 6.85 11.57
C MET A 575 1.14 8.31 11.29
N PRO A 576 2.05 9.29 11.43
CA PRO A 576 1.71 10.73 11.36
C PRO A 576 1.11 11.21 10.05
N TYR A 577 1.51 10.67 8.91
CA TYR A 577 1.18 11.23 7.59
C TYR A 577 0.88 10.16 6.56
N ASP A 578 -0.03 10.49 5.64
CA ASP A 578 -0.18 9.79 4.38
C ASP A 578 0.94 10.31 3.45
N MET A 579 1.87 9.45 3.09
CA MET A 579 2.90 9.79 2.10
C MET A 579 2.26 9.88 0.73
N LYS A 580 2.48 11.00 0.02
CA LYS A 580 2.13 11.04 -1.40
C LYS A 580 3.08 10.11 -2.15
N PRO A 581 2.58 9.35 -3.14
CA PRO A 581 3.42 8.53 -4.01
C PRO A 581 4.52 9.34 -4.68
N LEU A 582 5.65 8.71 -4.95
CA LEU A 582 6.78 9.26 -5.68
C LEU A 582 6.48 9.38 -7.17
#